data_e161b8c2719034b4e9bdb4cb367d10b8
#
_entry.id   e161b8c2719034b4e9bdb4cb367d10b8
#
_cell.length_a   1.000
_cell.length_b   1.000
_cell.length_c   1.000
_cell.angle_alpha   90.00
_cell.angle_beta   90.00
_cell.angle_gamma   90.00
#
_symmetry.space_group_name_H-M   'P 1'
#
loop_
_entity.id
_entity.type
_entity.pdbx_description
1 polymer ?
#
loop_
_entity_poly.entity_id
_entity_poly.type
_entity_poly.pdbx_seq_one_letter_code
_entity_poly.pdbx_strand_id
1 'polypeptide(L)'
;MNPIVALDIGTTKVCCLVAQPTASDALQVVGYGVAPCRGLRQGMVIDIDQTVMAIEQAVHDAQAMADMHLSAALVGVTGAHIETIQRRAEIAITRPDREITEEDLERLRQQVLQVALPPDHELLHTLIRHYIVDNQRGITNPVGMSANHLQAEALLVTGKVTFLQNVRRCVERAGLQPLALVLEPYASGLAVLSPEEREVGVALIDIGGGTTDVAIFIEGGLAFTDVVPLGGNNVSHDVYLMFRVATPDEAERLKREYGCALAERVPDDEIVTYQEIGTLQQRRVPRRILTEVIEERMREILELAYAALQKSSLADRLAAGVVLTGGGSCLPCTADLGRQVFGSLPVRIGIPTLSHFATGERHPGIQESIRQPAFATAVGLLLIGAQERMLHPDEIAPLKLWKMFVQKFKRMFRR
;
A
#
# COMPACT_ATOMS: atom_id res chain seq x y z
N MET A 1 -20.17 10.75 14.91
CA MET A 1 -18.72 10.43 14.94
C MET A 1 -18.15 10.77 13.56
N ASN A 2 -16.95 11.37 13.48
CA ASN A 2 -16.37 11.73 12.18
C ASN A 2 -15.98 10.44 11.40
N PRO A 3 -16.21 10.37 10.09
CA PRO A 3 -15.82 9.24 9.28
C PRO A 3 -14.30 9.13 9.16
N ILE A 4 -13.81 7.92 8.88
CA ILE A 4 -12.45 7.66 8.42
C ILE A 4 -12.52 7.58 6.89
N VAL A 5 -11.72 8.39 6.21
CA VAL A 5 -11.68 8.43 4.75
C VAL A 5 -10.29 7.99 4.28
N ALA A 6 -10.27 6.98 3.42
CA ALA A 6 -9.08 6.48 2.76
C ALA A 6 -9.11 6.88 1.28
N LEU A 7 -8.01 7.45 0.80
CA LEU A 7 -7.83 7.84 -0.59
C LEU A 7 -6.57 7.15 -1.15
N ASP A 8 -6.78 6.16 -1.99
CA ASP A 8 -5.75 5.46 -2.75
C ASP A 8 -5.67 6.07 -4.16
N ILE A 9 -4.55 6.73 -4.48
CA ILE A 9 -4.35 7.44 -5.75
C ILE A 9 -3.39 6.64 -6.62
N GLY A 10 -3.91 5.63 -7.29
CA GLY A 10 -3.11 4.75 -8.13
C GLY A 10 -2.97 5.24 -9.59
N THR A 11 -2.04 4.62 -10.31
CA THR A 11 -1.75 4.95 -11.73
C THR A 11 -2.93 4.70 -12.66
N THR A 12 -3.84 3.76 -12.35
CA THR A 12 -4.97 3.38 -13.19
C THR A 12 -6.31 3.81 -12.64
N LYS A 13 -6.41 3.95 -11.34
CA LYS A 13 -7.65 4.32 -10.64
C LYS A 13 -7.34 5.13 -9.39
N VAL A 14 -8.28 5.98 -9.02
CA VAL A 14 -8.40 6.53 -7.67
C VAL A 14 -9.51 5.78 -6.96
N CYS A 15 -9.27 5.37 -5.72
CA CYS A 15 -10.27 4.72 -4.87
C CYS A 15 -10.46 5.54 -3.58
N CYS A 16 -11.70 5.90 -3.29
CA CYS A 16 -12.09 6.55 -2.04
C CYS A 16 -12.98 5.59 -1.24
N LEU A 17 -12.55 5.21 -0.02
CA LEU A 17 -13.35 4.44 0.92
C LEU A 17 -13.71 5.28 2.13
N VAL A 18 -14.94 5.13 2.60
CA VAL A 18 -15.45 5.83 3.79
C VAL A 18 -15.93 4.81 4.81
N ALA A 19 -15.41 4.87 6.02
CA ALA A 19 -15.85 4.03 7.13
C ALA A 19 -16.26 4.84 8.36
N GLN A 20 -17.23 4.34 9.08
CA GLN A 20 -17.64 4.85 10.37
C GLN A 20 -17.40 3.80 11.46
N PRO A 21 -16.90 4.21 12.64
CA PRO A 21 -16.87 3.32 13.80
C PRO A 21 -18.29 3.02 14.27
N THR A 22 -18.54 1.78 14.62
CA THR A 22 -19.79 1.33 15.25
C THR A 22 -19.70 1.44 16.78
N ALA A 23 -20.81 1.21 17.47
CA ALA A 23 -20.83 1.18 18.93
C ALA A 23 -19.99 0.04 19.55
N SER A 24 -19.60 -0.95 18.77
CA SER A 24 -18.74 -2.08 19.15
C SER A 24 -17.27 -1.91 18.74
N ASP A 25 -16.84 -0.68 18.43
CA ASP A 25 -15.51 -0.36 17.92
C ASP A 25 -15.10 -1.03 16.59
N ALA A 26 -16.04 -1.74 15.95
CA ALA A 26 -15.83 -2.24 14.61
C ALA A 26 -16.00 -1.12 13.58
N LEU A 27 -15.38 -1.26 12.42
CA LEU A 27 -15.56 -0.32 11.31
C LEU A 27 -16.73 -0.75 10.43
N GLN A 28 -17.56 0.17 9.99
CA GLN A 28 -18.56 -0.05 8.95
C GLN A 28 -18.23 0.79 7.73
N VAL A 29 -17.98 0.15 6.59
CA VAL A 29 -17.84 0.87 5.32
C VAL A 29 -19.21 1.37 4.89
N VAL A 30 -19.35 2.69 4.75
CA VAL A 30 -20.61 3.37 4.45
C VAL A 30 -20.63 3.99 3.06
N GLY A 31 -19.47 4.09 2.40
CA GLY A 31 -19.38 4.59 1.05
C GLY A 31 -18.07 4.19 0.37
N TYR A 32 -18.12 4.05 -0.94
CA TYR A 32 -16.95 3.93 -1.76
C TYR A 32 -17.17 4.56 -3.14
N GLY A 33 -16.08 5.04 -3.73
CA GLY A 33 -16.05 5.53 -5.09
C GLY A 33 -14.76 5.12 -5.78
N VAL A 34 -14.85 4.82 -7.07
CA VAL A 34 -13.70 4.45 -7.89
C VAL A 34 -13.78 5.19 -9.22
N ALA A 35 -12.73 5.93 -9.56
CA ALA A 35 -12.63 6.64 -10.82
C ALA A 35 -11.35 6.25 -11.59
N PRO A 36 -11.38 6.18 -12.93
CA PRO A 36 -10.19 5.96 -13.73
C PRO A 36 -9.22 7.13 -13.57
N CYS A 37 -7.94 6.83 -13.44
CA CYS A 37 -6.87 7.83 -13.32
C CYS A 37 -5.91 7.72 -14.51
N ARG A 38 -5.61 8.86 -15.13
CA ARG A 38 -4.63 8.99 -16.22
C ARG A 38 -3.56 10.04 -15.91
N GLY A 39 -3.66 10.70 -14.76
CA GLY A 39 -2.76 11.75 -14.30
C GLY A 39 -1.49 11.24 -13.60
N LEU A 40 -1.35 9.93 -13.41
CA LEU A 40 -0.18 9.31 -12.77
C LEU A 40 0.57 8.39 -13.74
N ARG A 41 1.90 8.34 -13.55
CA ARG A 41 2.77 7.34 -14.18
C ARG A 41 3.77 6.83 -13.16
N GLN A 42 3.81 5.51 -12.95
CA GLN A 42 4.72 4.86 -12.00
C GLN A 42 4.65 5.47 -10.58
N GLY A 43 3.43 5.71 -10.08
CA GLY A 43 3.20 6.30 -8.76
C GLY A 43 3.45 7.82 -8.66
N MET A 44 3.86 8.48 -9.74
CA MET A 44 4.17 9.91 -9.75
C MET A 44 3.11 10.70 -10.52
N VAL A 45 2.67 11.83 -9.97
CA VAL A 45 1.77 12.78 -10.64
C VAL A 45 2.49 13.42 -11.84
N ILE A 46 1.96 13.18 -13.04
CA ILE A 46 2.44 13.77 -14.30
C ILE A 46 1.46 14.81 -14.87
N ASP A 47 0.20 14.76 -14.44
CA ASP A 47 -0.84 15.73 -14.80
C ASP A 47 -1.72 15.99 -13.57
N ILE A 48 -1.60 17.19 -13.01
CA ILE A 48 -2.31 17.59 -11.81
C ILE A 48 -3.83 17.66 -12.08
N ASP A 49 -4.25 18.24 -13.19
CA ASP A 49 -5.66 18.47 -13.47
C ASP A 49 -6.41 17.16 -13.70
N GLN A 50 -5.84 16.23 -14.44
CA GLN A 50 -6.42 14.89 -14.60
C GLN A 50 -6.46 14.10 -13.29
N THR A 51 -5.45 14.27 -12.43
CA THR A 51 -5.43 13.63 -11.10
C THR A 51 -6.52 14.21 -10.21
N VAL A 52 -6.68 15.54 -10.18
CA VAL A 52 -7.73 16.23 -9.43
C VAL A 52 -9.11 15.75 -9.87
N MET A 53 -9.40 15.72 -11.19
CA MET A 53 -10.69 15.24 -11.71
C MET A 53 -10.99 13.80 -11.28
N ALA A 54 -9.99 12.91 -11.28
CA ALA A 54 -10.17 11.52 -10.85
C ALA A 54 -10.45 11.43 -9.34
N ILE A 55 -9.78 12.27 -8.52
CA ILE A 55 -10.04 12.35 -7.07
C ILE A 55 -11.45 12.89 -6.82
N GLU A 56 -11.83 13.99 -7.47
CA GLU A 56 -13.17 14.61 -7.33
C GLU A 56 -14.28 13.60 -7.65
N GLN A 57 -14.13 12.83 -8.75
CA GLN A 57 -15.12 11.82 -9.13
C GLN A 57 -15.22 10.70 -8.08
N ALA A 58 -14.09 10.12 -7.65
CA ALA A 58 -14.10 9.05 -6.65
C ALA A 58 -14.66 9.53 -5.30
N VAL A 59 -14.33 10.76 -4.89
CA VAL A 59 -14.84 11.38 -3.66
C VAL A 59 -16.33 11.68 -3.77
N HIS A 60 -16.80 12.20 -4.90
CA HIS A 60 -18.20 12.47 -5.17
C HIS A 60 -19.05 11.20 -5.03
N ASP A 61 -18.63 10.11 -5.67
CA ASP A 61 -19.35 8.84 -5.62
C ASP A 61 -19.38 8.26 -4.18
N ALA A 62 -18.26 8.34 -3.47
CA ALA A 62 -18.17 7.91 -2.07
C ALA A 62 -19.05 8.76 -1.14
N GLN A 63 -19.12 10.09 -1.33
CA GLN A 63 -19.98 11.01 -0.60
C GLN A 63 -21.46 10.73 -0.85
N ALA A 64 -21.82 10.53 -2.12
CA ALA A 64 -23.21 10.24 -2.50
C ALA A 64 -23.70 8.94 -1.87
N MET A 65 -22.85 7.91 -1.81
CA MET A 65 -23.19 6.64 -1.19
C MET A 65 -23.26 6.74 0.33
N ALA A 66 -22.32 7.45 0.95
CA ALA A 66 -22.25 7.63 2.40
C ALA A 66 -23.30 8.61 2.95
N ASP A 67 -23.92 9.41 2.10
CA ASP A 67 -24.83 10.52 2.44
C ASP A 67 -24.16 11.50 3.43
N MET A 68 -22.92 11.89 3.14
CA MET A 68 -22.15 12.81 3.97
C MET A 68 -21.10 13.58 3.19
N HIS A 69 -20.76 14.77 3.67
CA HIS A 69 -19.66 15.57 3.14
C HIS A 69 -18.32 15.11 3.74
N LEU A 70 -17.33 14.91 2.87
CA LEU A 70 -15.98 14.53 3.25
C LEU A 70 -15.06 15.76 3.17
N SER A 71 -14.30 16.01 4.23
CA SER A 71 -13.40 17.18 4.30
C SER A 71 -11.93 16.84 4.42
N ALA A 72 -11.59 15.60 4.77
CA ALA A 72 -10.22 15.17 4.99
C ALA A 72 -10.06 13.66 4.72
N ALA A 73 -8.85 13.23 4.33
CA ALA A 73 -8.57 11.84 4.04
C ALA A 73 -7.13 11.43 4.42
N LEU A 74 -6.94 10.14 4.73
CA LEU A 74 -5.63 9.48 4.68
C LEU A 74 -5.32 9.14 3.23
N VAL A 75 -4.11 9.41 2.78
CA VAL A 75 -3.74 9.30 1.36
C VAL A 75 -2.60 8.31 1.18
N GLY A 76 -2.79 7.31 0.32
CA GLY A 76 -1.74 6.39 -0.09
C GLY A 76 -0.68 7.07 -0.96
N VAL A 77 0.59 6.69 -0.78
CA VAL A 77 1.70 7.12 -1.62
C VAL A 77 2.67 5.96 -1.85
N THR A 78 3.12 5.83 -3.09
CA THR A 78 4.17 4.91 -3.50
C THR A 78 5.00 5.50 -4.65
N GLY A 79 6.07 4.83 -5.04
CA GLY A 79 6.89 5.18 -6.20
C GLY A 79 8.38 5.25 -5.88
N ALA A 80 9.18 5.37 -6.95
CA ALA A 80 10.65 5.37 -6.87
C ALA A 80 11.26 6.57 -6.11
N HIS A 81 10.44 7.53 -5.69
CA HIS A 81 10.84 8.67 -4.88
C HIS A 81 10.81 8.39 -3.37
N ILE A 82 10.35 7.21 -2.97
CA ILE A 82 10.33 6.74 -1.57
C ILE A 82 11.64 6.02 -1.28
N GLU A 83 12.28 6.39 -0.19
CA GLU A 83 13.51 5.77 0.29
C GLU A 83 13.36 5.35 1.76
N THR A 84 14.13 4.36 2.16
CA THR A 84 14.10 3.87 3.54
C THR A 84 15.48 3.90 4.17
N ILE A 85 15.52 4.22 5.47
CA ILE A 85 16.72 4.24 6.28
C ILE A 85 16.50 3.33 7.48
N GLN A 86 17.30 2.28 7.60
CA GLN A 86 17.31 1.47 8.82
C GLN A 86 18.02 2.22 9.94
N ARG A 87 17.42 2.29 11.11
CA ARG A 87 17.95 3.00 12.26
C ARG A 87 17.87 2.14 13.52
N ARG A 88 18.96 2.15 14.28
CA ARG A 88 19.00 1.64 15.65
C ARG A 88 19.37 2.78 16.57
N ALA A 89 18.61 2.96 17.64
CA ALA A 89 18.88 3.96 18.66
C ALA A 89 18.84 3.30 20.05
N GLU A 90 19.54 3.92 21.00
CA GLU A 90 19.68 3.41 22.36
C GLU A 90 19.63 4.55 23.36
N ILE A 91 18.99 4.32 24.50
CA ILE A 91 19.04 5.19 25.67
C ILE A 91 19.37 4.39 26.93
N ALA A 92 20.03 5.03 27.89
CA ALA A 92 20.17 4.47 29.23
C ALA A 92 18.97 4.82 30.10
N ILE A 93 18.54 3.86 30.94
CA ILE A 93 17.52 4.07 31.97
C ILE A 93 18.25 4.44 33.28
N THR A 94 18.14 5.69 33.67
CA THR A 94 18.92 6.27 34.78
C THR A 94 18.14 6.39 36.09
N ARG A 95 16.87 6.00 36.11
CA ARG A 95 16.05 6.03 37.32
C ARG A 95 16.50 5.01 38.34
N PRO A 96 16.32 5.27 39.65
CA PRO A 96 16.74 4.34 40.71
C PRO A 96 16.04 2.96 40.65
N ASP A 97 14.75 2.94 40.24
CA ASP A 97 13.93 1.76 40.04
C ASP A 97 14.21 1.01 38.73
N ARG A 98 14.90 1.69 37.78
CA ARG A 98 15.22 1.20 36.46
C ARG A 98 13.99 0.75 35.64
N GLU A 99 12.80 1.15 36.03
CA GLU A 99 11.57 0.85 35.30
C GLU A 99 11.45 1.72 34.06
N ILE A 100 11.18 1.08 32.91
CA ILE A 100 10.94 1.76 31.63
C ILE A 100 9.56 2.40 31.64
N THR A 101 9.47 3.65 31.25
CA THR A 101 8.23 4.42 31.19
C THR A 101 7.92 4.91 29.77
N GLU A 102 6.71 5.45 29.56
CA GLU A 102 6.33 6.10 28.31
C GLU A 102 7.26 7.29 27.94
N GLU A 103 7.77 8.00 28.96
CA GLU A 103 8.74 9.08 28.73
C GLU A 103 10.07 8.58 28.14
N ASP A 104 10.50 7.39 28.56
CA ASP A 104 11.70 6.76 27.99
C ASP A 104 11.46 6.32 26.56
N LEU A 105 10.26 5.79 26.24
CA LEU A 105 9.89 5.50 24.86
C LEU A 105 9.91 6.75 23.97
N GLU A 106 9.39 7.87 24.48
CA GLU A 106 9.41 9.13 23.73
C GLU A 106 10.84 9.64 23.53
N ARG A 107 11.71 9.55 24.56
CA ARG A 107 13.13 9.89 24.44
C ARG A 107 13.83 9.01 23.40
N LEU A 108 13.54 7.70 23.39
CA LEU A 108 14.09 6.77 22.42
C LEU A 108 13.60 7.06 21.01
N ARG A 109 12.30 7.37 20.82
CA ARG A 109 11.76 7.82 19.53
C ARG A 109 12.47 9.07 19.02
N GLN A 110 12.70 10.05 19.88
CA GLN A 110 13.44 11.25 19.51
C GLN A 110 14.89 10.95 19.11
N GLN A 111 15.52 9.98 19.75
CA GLN A 111 16.86 9.53 19.38
C GLN A 111 16.85 8.81 18.00
N VAL A 112 15.82 8.03 17.69
CA VAL A 112 15.62 7.42 16.36
C VAL A 112 15.53 8.50 15.27
N LEU A 113 14.86 9.62 15.56
CA LEU A 113 14.67 10.73 14.64
C LEU A 113 15.91 11.61 14.41
N GLN A 114 16.96 11.45 15.23
CA GLN A 114 18.23 12.18 15.05
C GLN A 114 19.01 11.60 13.88
N VAL A 115 18.55 11.86 12.67
CA VAL A 115 19.17 11.47 11.41
C VAL A 115 19.17 12.64 10.44
N ALA A 116 20.28 12.83 9.73
CA ALA A 116 20.35 13.79 8.65
C ALA A 116 19.61 13.22 7.43
N LEU A 117 18.49 13.83 7.09
CA LEU A 117 17.77 13.51 5.85
C LEU A 117 18.40 14.28 4.68
N PRO A 118 18.36 13.75 3.44
CA PRO A 118 18.70 14.53 2.26
C PRO A 118 17.85 15.82 2.20
N PRO A 119 18.40 16.94 1.73
CA PRO A 119 17.71 18.25 1.76
C PRO A 119 16.38 18.29 1.00
N ASP A 120 16.22 17.40 0.01
CA ASP A 120 15.05 17.27 -0.84
C ASP A 120 14.07 16.17 -0.36
N HIS A 121 14.32 15.56 0.81
CA HIS A 121 13.45 14.53 1.39
C HIS A 121 12.75 15.03 2.65
N GLU A 122 11.56 14.51 2.88
CA GLU A 122 10.82 14.63 4.14
C GLU A 122 10.49 13.24 4.71
N LEU A 123 10.37 13.17 6.03
CA LEU A 123 10.01 11.95 6.74
C LEU A 123 8.51 11.69 6.58
N LEU A 124 8.16 10.49 6.11
CA LEU A 124 6.78 9.99 6.01
C LEU A 124 6.41 9.15 7.23
N HIS A 125 7.24 8.16 7.58
CA HIS A 125 6.97 7.26 8.69
C HIS A 125 8.22 6.99 9.53
N THR A 126 7.99 6.74 10.81
CA THR A 126 8.95 6.14 11.75
C THR A 126 8.32 4.85 12.27
N LEU A 127 8.67 3.74 11.67
CA LEU A 127 8.13 2.42 11.99
C LEU A 127 9.09 1.69 12.91
N ILE A 128 8.77 1.64 14.21
CA ILE A 128 9.53 0.84 15.18
C ILE A 128 9.11 -0.61 14.99
N ARG A 129 10.08 -1.49 14.69
CA ARG A 129 9.84 -2.90 14.49
C ARG A 129 9.72 -3.64 15.81
N HIS A 130 10.72 -3.47 16.68
CA HIS A 130 10.72 -4.02 18.03
C HIS A 130 11.67 -3.23 18.94
N TYR A 131 11.51 -3.44 20.23
CA TYR A 131 12.43 -2.94 21.25
C TYR A 131 13.40 -4.04 21.68
N ILE A 132 14.55 -3.62 22.21
CA ILE A 132 15.58 -4.48 22.80
C ILE A 132 15.84 -3.97 24.20
N VAL A 133 15.60 -4.82 25.19
CA VAL A 133 15.76 -4.50 26.61
C VAL A 133 16.93 -5.32 27.17
N ASP A 134 18.01 -4.66 27.56
CA ASP A 134 19.25 -5.29 28.06
C ASP A 134 19.71 -6.50 27.20
N ASN A 135 19.74 -6.34 25.86
CA ASN A 135 20.05 -7.36 24.83
C ASN A 135 18.93 -8.38 24.54
N GLN A 136 17.82 -8.38 25.26
CA GLN A 136 16.65 -9.20 24.92
C GLN A 136 15.88 -8.55 23.77
N ARG A 137 15.85 -9.21 22.62
CA ARG A 137 15.15 -8.77 21.39
C ARG A 137 13.68 -9.18 21.38
N GLY A 138 12.90 -8.60 20.44
CA GLY A 138 11.53 -9.01 20.18
C GLY A 138 10.52 -8.48 21.19
N ILE A 139 10.88 -7.47 21.96
CA ILE A 139 9.95 -6.83 22.90
C ILE A 139 9.05 -5.87 22.12
N THR A 140 7.73 -6.08 22.21
CA THR A 140 6.73 -5.22 21.55
C THR A 140 6.30 -4.06 22.45
N ASN A 141 6.18 -4.30 23.77
CA ASN A 141 5.90 -3.27 24.78
C ASN A 141 6.86 -3.40 25.95
N PRO A 142 7.86 -2.52 26.08
CA PRO A 142 8.83 -2.55 27.16
C PRO A 142 8.41 -1.78 28.41
N VAL A 143 7.28 -1.04 28.42
CA VAL A 143 6.82 -0.24 29.56
C VAL A 143 6.55 -1.12 30.77
N GLY A 144 7.06 -0.71 31.94
CA GLY A 144 6.99 -1.47 33.18
C GLY A 144 8.09 -2.54 33.36
N MET A 145 8.92 -2.79 32.32
CA MET A 145 10.08 -3.68 32.45
C MET A 145 11.23 -2.95 33.12
N SER A 146 12.04 -3.68 33.90
CA SER A 146 13.26 -3.15 34.51
C SER A 146 14.44 -3.36 33.57
N ALA A 147 15.23 -2.30 33.29
CA ALA A 147 16.37 -2.34 32.40
C ALA A 147 17.45 -1.29 32.74
N ASN A 148 18.66 -1.55 32.26
CA ASN A 148 19.74 -0.55 32.21
C ASN A 148 19.72 0.20 30.87
N HIS A 149 19.43 -0.51 29.79
CA HIS A 149 19.47 -0.01 28.41
C HIS A 149 18.20 -0.39 27.65
N LEU A 150 17.64 0.57 26.96
CA LEU A 150 16.52 0.37 26.04
C LEU A 150 16.95 0.78 24.63
N GLN A 151 16.77 -0.12 23.66
CA GLN A 151 17.06 0.14 22.25
C GLN A 151 15.80 -0.06 21.42
N ALA A 152 15.76 0.58 20.24
CA ALA A 152 14.76 0.33 19.22
C ALA A 152 15.43 0.11 17.85
N GLU A 153 14.92 -0.84 17.10
CA GLU A 153 15.18 -0.97 15.67
C GLU A 153 13.99 -0.41 14.89
N ALA A 154 14.25 0.56 14.03
CA ALA A 154 13.24 1.30 13.29
C ALA A 154 13.57 1.41 11.81
N LEU A 155 12.53 1.47 10.98
CA LEU A 155 12.59 1.84 9.59
C LEU A 155 12.04 3.26 9.44
N LEU A 156 12.89 4.19 9.01
CA LEU A 156 12.47 5.53 8.63
C LEU A 156 12.12 5.50 7.15
N VAL A 157 10.90 5.90 6.81
CA VAL A 157 10.44 6.03 5.43
C VAL A 157 10.45 7.49 5.07
N THR A 158 11.14 7.84 3.99
CA THR A 158 11.27 9.22 3.49
C THR A 158 10.78 9.29 2.04
N GLY A 159 10.40 10.48 1.61
CA GLY A 159 10.03 10.71 0.23
C GLY A 159 10.46 12.07 -0.25
N LYS A 160 10.70 12.22 -1.55
CA LYS A 160 11.09 13.51 -2.13
C LYS A 160 9.97 14.53 -2.00
N VAL A 161 10.29 15.67 -1.39
CA VAL A 161 9.36 16.75 -1.07
C VAL A 161 8.51 17.19 -2.26
N THR A 162 9.12 17.32 -3.45
CA THR A 162 8.41 17.78 -4.65
C THR A 162 7.30 16.84 -5.09
N PHE A 163 7.52 15.52 -5.03
CA PHE A 163 6.51 14.52 -5.40
C PHE A 163 5.38 14.48 -4.38
N LEU A 164 5.72 14.45 -3.09
CA LEU A 164 4.74 14.44 -2.01
C LEU A 164 3.89 15.72 -2.00
N GLN A 165 4.48 16.88 -2.29
CA GLN A 165 3.74 18.14 -2.44
C GLN A 165 2.77 18.12 -3.61
N ASN A 166 3.12 17.48 -4.75
CA ASN A 166 2.19 17.35 -5.87
C ASN A 166 0.98 16.50 -5.49
N VAL A 167 1.17 15.39 -4.76
CA VAL A 167 0.05 14.58 -4.24
C VAL A 167 -0.84 15.42 -3.30
N ARG A 168 -0.23 16.12 -2.30
CA ARG A 168 -1.00 16.99 -1.39
C ARG A 168 -1.79 18.04 -2.17
N ARG A 169 -1.15 18.69 -3.14
CA ARG A 169 -1.78 19.73 -3.97
C ARG A 169 -2.97 19.19 -4.78
N CYS A 170 -2.88 17.97 -5.31
CA CYS A 170 -4.01 17.33 -5.99
C CYS A 170 -5.18 17.10 -5.03
N VAL A 171 -4.90 16.57 -3.83
CA VAL A 171 -5.92 16.29 -2.80
C VAL A 171 -6.58 17.58 -2.31
N GLU A 172 -5.79 18.62 -2.03
CA GLU A 172 -6.27 19.94 -1.60
C GLU A 172 -7.13 20.62 -2.66
N ARG A 173 -6.73 20.56 -3.94
CA ARG A 173 -7.51 21.10 -5.06
C ARG A 173 -8.82 20.34 -5.29
N ALA A 174 -8.86 19.06 -4.98
CA ALA A 174 -10.09 18.26 -4.99
C ALA A 174 -11.00 18.50 -3.77
N GLY A 175 -10.69 19.51 -2.92
CA GLY A 175 -11.51 19.92 -1.78
C GLY A 175 -11.32 19.11 -0.51
N LEU A 176 -10.29 18.25 -0.43
CA LEU A 176 -9.97 17.44 0.75
C LEU A 176 -8.69 17.93 1.43
N GLN A 177 -8.66 17.84 2.77
CA GLN A 177 -7.44 18.01 3.54
C GLN A 177 -6.70 16.66 3.65
N PRO A 178 -5.44 16.54 3.17
CA PRO A 178 -4.65 15.34 3.42
C PRO A 178 -4.24 15.29 4.90
N LEU A 179 -4.76 14.31 5.64
CA LEU A 179 -4.45 14.12 7.07
C LEU A 179 -3.03 13.60 7.26
N ALA A 180 -2.69 12.57 6.51
CA ALA A 180 -1.36 12.00 6.41
C ALA A 180 -1.15 11.38 5.03
N LEU A 181 0.10 11.33 4.58
CA LEU A 181 0.54 10.50 3.48
C LEU A 181 1.07 9.19 4.05
N VAL A 182 0.55 8.08 3.56
CA VAL A 182 0.83 6.74 4.08
C VAL A 182 1.48 5.89 3.00
N LEU A 183 2.56 5.21 3.34
CA LEU A 183 3.22 4.27 2.45
C LEU A 183 2.27 3.12 2.05
N GLU A 184 2.00 2.95 0.76
CA GLU A 184 1.02 1.98 0.25
C GLU A 184 1.33 0.53 0.63
N PRO A 185 2.56 -0.03 0.44
CA PRO A 185 2.84 -1.40 0.85
C PRO A 185 2.74 -1.63 2.36
N TYR A 186 2.88 -0.60 3.20
CA TYR A 186 2.59 -0.71 4.63
C TYR A 186 1.09 -0.86 4.88
N ALA A 187 0.27 -0.03 4.23
CA ALA A 187 -1.19 -0.11 4.33
C ALA A 187 -1.71 -1.45 3.78
N SER A 188 -1.30 -1.85 2.56
CA SER A 188 -1.69 -3.13 1.95
C SER A 188 -1.31 -4.31 2.84
N GLY A 189 -0.12 -4.28 3.46
CA GLY A 189 0.33 -5.33 4.38
C GLY A 189 -0.58 -5.48 5.60
N LEU A 190 -1.07 -4.39 6.18
CA LEU A 190 -2.03 -4.43 7.29
C LEU A 190 -3.39 -5.01 6.88
N ALA A 191 -3.79 -4.84 5.62
CA ALA A 191 -5.06 -5.34 5.11
C ALA A 191 -5.04 -6.84 4.79
N VAL A 192 -3.90 -7.39 4.29
CA VAL A 192 -3.86 -8.73 3.69
C VAL A 192 -3.00 -9.74 4.41
N LEU A 193 -2.13 -9.30 5.34
CA LEU A 193 -1.24 -10.17 6.11
C LEU A 193 -1.78 -10.40 7.51
N SER A 194 -1.74 -11.65 7.97
CA SER A 194 -2.07 -11.94 9.37
C SER A 194 -0.96 -11.47 10.31
N PRO A 195 -1.25 -11.25 11.61
CA PRO A 195 -0.22 -10.96 12.61
C PRO A 195 0.88 -12.03 12.65
N GLU A 196 0.51 -13.31 12.52
CA GLU A 196 1.42 -14.46 12.57
C GLU A 196 2.36 -14.47 11.35
N GLU A 197 1.84 -14.20 10.15
CA GLU A 197 2.67 -14.07 8.95
C GLU A 197 3.70 -12.95 9.09
N ARG A 198 3.27 -11.78 9.60
CA ARG A 198 4.17 -10.64 9.85
C ARG A 198 5.22 -10.94 10.92
N GLU A 199 4.88 -11.78 11.90
CA GLU A 199 5.81 -12.17 12.97
C GLU A 199 6.91 -13.10 12.44
N VAL A 200 6.55 -14.17 11.74
CA VAL A 200 7.51 -15.18 11.29
C VAL A 200 8.29 -14.80 10.04
N GLY A 201 7.85 -13.77 9.31
CA GLY A 201 8.48 -13.27 8.10
C GLY A 201 7.71 -13.60 6.83
N VAL A 202 7.29 -12.57 6.11
CA VAL A 202 6.51 -12.65 4.86
C VAL A 202 6.92 -11.54 3.90
N ALA A 203 6.96 -11.85 2.61
CA ALA A 203 7.04 -10.84 1.56
C ALA A 203 5.64 -10.49 1.05
N LEU A 204 5.38 -9.22 0.90
CA LEU A 204 4.22 -8.69 0.20
C LEU A 204 4.65 -8.14 -1.15
N ILE A 205 3.95 -8.52 -2.21
CA ILE A 205 4.12 -7.97 -3.55
C ILE A 205 2.78 -7.42 -4.01
N ASP A 206 2.68 -6.10 -4.06
CA ASP A 206 1.47 -5.37 -4.48
C ASP A 206 1.61 -4.96 -5.94
N ILE A 207 0.94 -5.69 -6.84
CA ILE A 207 1.02 -5.47 -8.29
C ILE A 207 -0.04 -4.43 -8.68
N GLY A 208 0.36 -3.16 -8.69
CA GLY A 208 -0.47 -2.05 -9.13
C GLY A 208 -0.58 -1.94 -10.66
N GLY A 209 -1.13 -0.80 -11.13
CA GLY A 209 -1.21 -0.52 -12.56
C GLY A 209 0.13 -0.11 -13.18
N GLY A 210 0.89 0.76 -12.52
CA GLY A 210 2.15 1.32 -13.03
C GLY A 210 3.39 0.92 -12.27
N THR A 211 3.23 0.39 -11.06
CA THR A 211 4.29 -0.06 -10.16
C THR A 211 3.94 -1.40 -9.55
N THR A 212 4.95 -2.10 -9.07
CA THR A 212 4.82 -3.24 -8.18
C THR A 212 5.63 -2.95 -6.94
N ASP A 213 4.94 -2.83 -5.81
CA ASP A 213 5.56 -2.57 -4.52
C ASP A 213 6.00 -3.89 -3.89
N VAL A 214 7.22 -3.93 -3.38
CA VAL A 214 7.81 -5.07 -2.69
C VAL A 214 8.06 -4.68 -1.25
N ALA A 215 7.52 -5.44 -0.30
CA ALA A 215 7.72 -5.19 1.11
C ALA A 215 8.01 -6.49 1.87
N ILE A 216 8.83 -6.42 2.92
CA ILE A 216 9.09 -7.54 3.82
C ILE A 216 8.66 -7.15 5.23
N PHE A 217 7.84 -7.98 5.83
CA PHE A 217 7.43 -7.87 7.22
C PHE A 217 8.08 -9.00 8.03
N ILE A 218 8.70 -8.66 9.14
CA ILE A 218 9.36 -9.60 10.07
C ILE A 218 9.22 -9.02 11.48
N GLU A 219 9.03 -9.90 12.48
CA GLU A 219 8.92 -9.50 13.88
C GLU A 219 7.80 -8.46 14.07
N GLY A 220 6.68 -8.68 13.39
CA GLY A 220 5.48 -7.85 13.44
C GLY A 220 5.51 -6.56 12.64
N GLY A 221 6.68 -6.08 12.17
CA GLY A 221 6.87 -4.78 11.53
C GLY A 221 7.38 -4.83 10.11
N LEU A 222 7.25 -3.70 9.40
CA LEU A 222 7.87 -3.52 8.08
C LEU A 222 9.40 -3.41 8.25
N ALA A 223 10.15 -4.29 7.58
CA ALA A 223 11.60 -4.38 7.65
C ALA A 223 12.30 -3.88 6.37
N PHE A 224 11.61 -3.96 5.23
CA PHE A 224 12.16 -3.56 3.93
C PHE A 224 11.02 -3.16 2.98
N THR A 225 11.28 -2.22 2.09
CA THR A 225 10.43 -1.93 0.94
C THR A 225 11.27 -1.49 -0.25
N ASP A 226 10.83 -1.86 -1.45
CA ASP A 226 11.39 -1.45 -2.74
C ASP A 226 10.26 -1.36 -3.76
N VAL A 227 10.49 -0.72 -4.90
CA VAL A 227 9.48 -0.51 -5.94
C VAL A 227 10.04 -0.93 -7.30
N VAL A 228 9.34 -1.84 -7.96
CA VAL A 228 9.56 -2.19 -9.36
C VAL A 228 8.73 -1.24 -10.23
N PRO A 229 9.34 -0.50 -11.19
CA PRO A 229 8.62 0.49 -12.02
C PRO A 229 7.84 -0.14 -13.18
N LEU A 230 7.28 -1.32 -12.96
CA LEU A 230 6.40 -2.07 -13.87
C LEU A 230 5.15 -2.53 -13.12
N GLY A 231 4.04 -2.65 -13.83
CA GLY A 231 2.77 -3.13 -13.30
C GLY A 231 1.81 -3.57 -14.41
N GLY A 232 0.54 -3.73 -14.07
CA GLY A 232 -0.49 -4.24 -14.97
C GLY A 232 -0.66 -3.49 -16.29
N ASN A 233 -0.33 -2.18 -16.34
CA ASN A 233 -0.36 -1.39 -17.57
C ASN A 233 0.70 -1.83 -18.58
N ASN A 234 1.84 -2.34 -18.12
CA ASN A 234 2.88 -2.86 -19.00
C ASN A 234 2.38 -4.11 -19.73
N VAL A 235 1.63 -4.96 -19.03
CA VAL A 235 0.96 -6.13 -19.64
C VAL A 235 -0.02 -5.69 -20.72
N SER A 236 -0.89 -4.72 -20.44
CA SER A 236 -1.86 -4.20 -21.41
C SER A 236 -1.18 -3.51 -22.59
N HIS A 237 -0.05 -2.84 -22.33
CA HIS A 237 0.74 -2.18 -23.38
C HIS A 237 1.37 -3.20 -24.34
N ASP A 238 1.86 -4.33 -23.82
CA ASP A 238 2.39 -5.40 -24.67
C ASP A 238 1.28 -6.03 -25.54
N VAL A 239 0.11 -6.28 -24.95
CA VAL A 239 -1.08 -6.72 -25.71
C VAL A 239 -1.45 -5.70 -26.79
N TYR A 240 -1.46 -4.39 -26.46
CA TYR A 240 -1.74 -3.32 -27.42
C TYR A 240 -0.78 -3.34 -28.61
N LEU A 241 0.52 -3.45 -28.36
CA LEU A 241 1.54 -3.41 -29.39
C LEU A 241 1.59 -4.70 -30.21
N MET A 242 1.64 -5.86 -29.56
CA MET A 242 1.83 -7.17 -30.22
C MET A 242 0.64 -7.52 -31.12
N PHE A 243 -0.57 -7.23 -30.70
CA PHE A 243 -1.78 -7.52 -31.47
C PHE A 243 -2.29 -6.31 -32.27
N ARG A 244 -1.61 -5.14 -32.17
CA ARG A 244 -2.03 -3.91 -32.84
C ARG A 244 -3.49 -3.60 -32.57
N VAL A 245 -3.91 -3.71 -31.32
CA VAL A 245 -5.29 -3.51 -30.87
C VAL A 245 -5.70 -2.04 -31.14
N ALA A 246 -6.97 -1.79 -31.42
CA ALA A 246 -7.45 -0.46 -31.83
C ALA A 246 -7.19 0.64 -30.79
N THR A 247 -7.33 0.32 -29.51
CA THR A 247 -7.12 1.27 -28.40
C THR A 247 -6.45 0.61 -27.20
N PRO A 248 -5.74 1.38 -26.36
CA PRO A 248 -5.23 0.87 -25.08
C PRO A 248 -6.32 0.32 -24.14
N ASP A 249 -7.50 0.95 -24.14
CA ASP A 249 -8.63 0.52 -23.31
C ASP A 249 -9.15 -0.86 -23.75
N GLU A 250 -9.15 -1.12 -25.05
CA GLU A 250 -9.50 -2.45 -25.60
C GLU A 250 -8.45 -3.51 -25.23
N ALA A 251 -7.17 -3.14 -25.24
CA ALA A 251 -6.10 -4.06 -24.78
C ALA A 251 -6.24 -4.40 -23.28
N GLU A 252 -6.59 -3.42 -22.45
CA GLU A 252 -6.90 -3.64 -21.04
C GLU A 252 -8.12 -4.55 -20.87
N ARG A 253 -9.17 -4.36 -21.69
CA ARG A 253 -10.34 -5.24 -21.70
C ARG A 253 -9.94 -6.67 -22.05
N LEU A 254 -9.15 -6.87 -23.11
CA LEU A 254 -8.66 -8.20 -23.51
C LEU A 254 -7.88 -8.90 -22.40
N LYS A 255 -6.98 -8.18 -21.72
CA LYS A 255 -6.25 -8.71 -20.57
C LYS A 255 -7.18 -9.12 -19.44
N ARG A 256 -8.17 -8.29 -19.10
CA ARG A 256 -9.07 -8.55 -17.96
C ARG A 256 -10.06 -9.67 -18.23
N GLU A 257 -10.60 -9.77 -19.45
CA GLU A 257 -11.65 -10.74 -19.79
C GLU A 257 -11.08 -12.10 -20.19
N TYR A 258 -9.96 -12.10 -20.92
CA TYR A 258 -9.41 -13.32 -21.52
C TYR A 258 -8.02 -13.69 -20.99
N GLY A 259 -7.37 -12.80 -20.24
CA GLY A 259 -6.01 -13.02 -19.77
C GLY A 259 -5.90 -14.13 -18.72
N CYS A 260 -4.74 -14.74 -18.70
CA CYS A 260 -4.26 -15.67 -17.67
C CYS A 260 -2.75 -15.49 -17.53
N ALA A 261 -2.20 -15.71 -16.35
CA ALA A 261 -0.75 -15.59 -16.12
C ALA A 261 0.04 -16.86 -16.55
N LEU A 262 -0.65 -17.92 -16.96
CA LEU A 262 -0.04 -19.18 -17.45
C LEU A 262 -0.75 -19.66 -18.70
N ALA A 263 -0.05 -19.67 -19.84
CA ALA A 263 -0.59 -20.09 -21.12
C ALA A 263 -0.96 -21.59 -21.17
N GLU A 264 -0.24 -22.43 -20.44
CA GLU A 264 -0.51 -23.86 -20.31
C GLU A 264 -1.88 -24.19 -19.66
N ARG A 265 -2.49 -23.22 -18.96
CA ARG A 265 -3.80 -23.35 -18.31
C ARG A 265 -4.96 -22.94 -19.21
N VAL A 266 -4.68 -22.46 -20.42
CA VAL A 266 -5.71 -22.01 -21.37
C VAL A 266 -5.93 -23.08 -22.42
N PRO A 267 -7.21 -23.46 -22.70
CA PRO A 267 -7.55 -24.38 -23.77
C PRO A 267 -7.09 -23.89 -25.14
N ASP A 268 -6.63 -24.83 -26.00
CA ASP A 268 -6.06 -24.51 -27.32
C ASP A 268 -7.13 -24.05 -28.34
N ASP A 269 -8.40 -24.38 -28.12
CA ASP A 269 -9.52 -24.12 -29.03
C ASP A 269 -10.25 -22.79 -28.76
N GLU A 270 -9.92 -22.09 -27.68
CA GLU A 270 -10.52 -20.79 -27.37
C GLU A 270 -9.98 -19.69 -28.27
N ILE A 271 -10.89 -18.92 -28.88
CA ILE A 271 -10.57 -17.82 -29.81
C ILE A 271 -11.06 -16.48 -29.22
N VAL A 272 -10.18 -15.50 -29.18
CA VAL A 272 -10.48 -14.12 -28.82
C VAL A 272 -10.62 -13.26 -30.05
N THR A 273 -11.62 -12.40 -30.09
CA THR A 273 -11.88 -11.45 -31.19
C THR A 273 -11.65 -10.03 -30.70
N TYR A 274 -10.94 -9.24 -31.50
CA TYR A 274 -10.62 -7.84 -31.18
C TYR A 274 -10.59 -7.00 -32.45
N GLN A 275 -10.62 -5.67 -32.29
CA GLN A 275 -10.49 -4.72 -33.41
C GLN A 275 -9.02 -4.33 -33.59
N GLU A 276 -8.52 -4.43 -34.83
CA GLU A 276 -7.14 -4.02 -35.16
C GLU A 276 -7.09 -2.50 -35.45
N ILE A 277 -6.00 -1.86 -35.02
CA ILE A 277 -5.76 -0.43 -35.23
C ILE A 277 -5.76 -0.07 -36.75
N GLY A 278 -6.41 1.04 -37.09
CA GLY A 278 -6.46 1.55 -38.46
C GLY A 278 -7.33 0.77 -39.42
N THR A 279 -8.03 -0.26 -38.96
CA THR A 279 -8.99 -1.03 -39.75
C THR A 279 -10.31 -1.14 -39.00
N LEU A 280 -11.40 -1.39 -39.74
CA LEU A 280 -12.70 -1.76 -39.16
C LEU A 280 -12.85 -3.29 -39.04
N GLN A 281 -11.81 -4.03 -39.39
CA GLN A 281 -11.87 -5.48 -39.41
C GLN A 281 -11.64 -6.05 -38.00
N GLN A 282 -12.43 -7.04 -37.65
CA GLN A 282 -12.20 -7.86 -36.48
C GLN A 282 -11.11 -8.90 -36.79
N ARG A 283 -10.14 -9.00 -35.88
CA ARG A 283 -9.12 -10.05 -35.88
C ARG A 283 -9.49 -11.13 -34.88
N ARG A 284 -9.03 -12.32 -35.17
CA ARG A 284 -9.19 -13.50 -34.32
C ARG A 284 -7.83 -14.06 -33.97
N VAL A 285 -7.60 -14.34 -32.70
CA VAL A 285 -6.36 -14.94 -32.19
C VAL A 285 -6.68 -16.06 -31.20
N PRO A 286 -5.94 -17.17 -31.20
CA PRO A 286 -6.04 -18.15 -30.12
C PRO A 286 -5.79 -17.47 -28.77
N ARG A 287 -6.68 -17.72 -27.79
CA ARG A 287 -6.54 -17.15 -26.43
C ARG A 287 -5.19 -17.48 -25.81
N ARG A 288 -4.65 -18.65 -26.12
CA ARG A 288 -3.32 -19.09 -25.67
C ARG A 288 -2.22 -18.14 -26.11
N ILE A 289 -2.20 -17.66 -27.36
CA ILE A 289 -1.20 -16.70 -27.87
C ILE A 289 -1.32 -15.35 -27.15
N LEU A 290 -2.54 -14.88 -26.88
CA LEU A 290 -2.75 -13.70 -26.03
C LEU A 290 -2.17 -13.91 -24.63
N THR A 291 -2.40 -15.08 -24.08
CA THR A 291 -1.92 -15.44 -22.73
C THR A 291 -0.40 -15.58 -22.68
N GLU A 292 0.27 -16.08 -23.72
CA GLU A 292 1.73 -16.14 -23.79
C GLU A 292 2.37 -14.75 -23.65
N VAL A 293 1.82 -13.74 -24.34
CA VAL A 293 2.28 -12.34 -24.20
C VAL A 293 2.06 -11.80 -22.78
N ILE A 294 0.93 -12.12 -22.17
CA ILE A 294 0.60 -11.73 -20.80
C ILE A 294 1.53 -12.41 -19.80
N GLU A 295 1.76 -13.71 -19.94
CA GLU A 295 2.62 -14.51 -19.08
C GLU A 295 4.05 -13.96 -19.05
N GLU A 296 4.65 -13.69 -20.22
CA GLU A 296 6.01 -13.17 -20.32
C GLU A 296 6.18 -11.87 -19.51
N ARG A 297 5.26 -10.93 -19.64
CA ARG A 297 5.34 -9.68 -18.88
C ARG A 297 5.06 -9.86 -17.39
N MET A 298 4.12 -10.70 -17.02
CA MET A 298 3.83 -11.02 -15.62
C MET A 298 5.02 -11.73 -14.97
N ARG A 299 5.68 -12.64 -15.70
CA ARG A 299 6.89 -13.31 -15.26
C ARG A 299 8.02 -12.32 -14.99
N GLU A 300 8.28 -11.41 -15.92
CA GLU A 300 9.28 -10.35 -15.74
C GLU A 300 9.00 -9.49 -14.48
N ILE A 301 7.75 -9.08 -14.26
CA ILE A 301 7.36 -8.32 -13.07
C ILE A 301 7.69 -9.10 -11.80
N LEU A 302 7.34 -10.38 -11.73
CA LEU A 302 7.59 -11.23 -10.57
C LEU A 302 9.08 -11.54 -10.37
N GLU A 303 9.85 -11.72 -11.44
CA GLU A 303 11.31 -11.93 -11.39
C GLU A 303 12.04 -10.67 -10.87
N LEU A 304 11.62 -9.47 -11.30
CA LEU A 304 12.15 -8.22 -10.78
C LEU A 304 11.78 -8.02 -9.30
N ALA A 305 10.55 -8.38 -8.91
CA ALA A 305 10.15 -8.38 -7.50
C ALA A 305 10.98 -9.37 -6.67
N TYR A 306 11.25 -10.56 -7.21
CA TYR A 306 12.14 -11.54 -6.56
C TYR A 306 13.57 -11.02 -6.43
N ALA A 307 14.10 -10.37 -7.46
CA ALA A 307 15.41 -9.74 -7.40
C ALA A 307 15.48 -8.63 -6.33
N ALA A 308 14.41 -7.87 -6.15
CA ALA A 308 14.31 -6.87 -5.07
C ALA A 308 14.32 -7.54 -3.68
N LEU A 309 13.60 -8.66 -3.50
CA LEU A 309 13.65 -9.44 -2.26
C LEU A 309 15.08 -9.96 -1.95
N GLN A 310 15.78 -10.46 -2.94
CA GLN A 310 17.15 -10.95 -2.79
C GLN A 310 18.13 -9.85 -2.35
N LYS A 311 17.95 -8.62 -2.82
CA LYS A 311 18.78 -7.46 -2.40
C LYS A 311 18.61 -7.10 -0.92
N SER A 312 17.48 -7.44 -0.31
CA SER A 312 17.16 -7.08 1.08
C SER A 312 18.02 -7.77 2.14
N SER A 313 18.78 -8.83 1.79
CA SER A 313 19.43 -9.77 2.72
C SER A 313 18.46 -10.44 3.74
N LEU A 314 17.16 -10.33 3.53
CA LEU A 314 16.10 -10.90 4.38
C LEU A 314 15.35 -12.06 3.71
N ALA A 315 15.69 -12.42 2.47
CA ALA A 315 15.00 -13.45 1.69
C ALA A 315 14.94 -14.82 2.40
N ASP A 316 15.99 -15.20 3.13
CA ASP A 316 16.05 -16.45 3.89
C ASP A 316 15.15 -16.47 5.16
N ARG A 317 14.56 -15.32 5.51
CA ARG A 317 13.71 -15.15 6.69
C ARG A 317 12.21 -15.15 6.38
N LEU A 318 11.81 -15.50 5.16
CA LEU A 318 10.43 -15.46 4.70
C LEU A 318 9.71 -16.79 4.95
N ALA A 319 9.56 -17.18 6.23
CA ALA A 319 8.97 -18.46 6.59
C ALA A 319 7.50 -18.60 6.16
N ALA A 320 6.73 -17.50 6.13
CA ALA A 320 5.37 -17.47 5.60
C ALA A 320 5.29 -17.27 4.08
N GLY A 321 6.44 -17.13 3.39
CA GLY A 321 6.51 -17.05 1.93
C GLY A 321 6.14 -15.69 1.35
N VAL A 322 5.39 -15.71 0.25
CA VAL A 322 5.05 -14.52 -0.57
C VAL A 322 3.54 -14.37 -0.68
N VAL A 323 3.05 -13.16 -0.46
CA VAL A 323 1.65 -12.77 -0.63
C VAL A 323 1.56 -11.77 -1.79
N LEU A 324 0.81 -12.12 -2.84
CA LEU A 324 0.57 -11.28 -4.00
C LEU A 324 -0.76 -10.54 -3.83
N THR A 325 -0.76 -9.22 -3.97
CA THR A 325 -1.97 -8.38 -3.88
C THR A 325 -1.98 -7.31 -4.97
N GLY A 326 -2.91 -6.37 -4.90
CA GLY A 326 -3.08 -5.35 -5.94
C GLY A 326 -3.90 -5.81 -7.15
N GLY A 327 -4.25 -4.86 -8.02
CA GLY A 327 -5.09 -5.13 -9.19
C GLY A 327 -4.50 -6.12 -10.20
N GLY A 328 -3.17 -6.12 -10.34
CA GLY A 328 -2.45 -7.05 -11.23
C GLY A 328 -2.52 -8.51 -10.76
N SER A 329 -2.61 -8.75 -9.45
CA SER A 329 -2.73 -10.09 -8.88
C SER A 329 -4.11 -10.75 -9.11
N CYS A 330 -5.10 -9.96 -9.54
CA CYS A 330 -6.43 -10.48 -9.90
C CYS A 330 -6.43 -11.30 -11.20
N LEU A 331 -5.35 -11.23 -11.98
CA LEU A 331 -5.23 -12.03 -13.19
C LEU A 331 -5.21 -13.54 -12.82
N PRO A 332 -6.03 -14.39 -13.48
CA PRO A 332 -6.03 -15.82 -13.21
C PRO A 332 -4.63 -16.45 -13.28
N CYS A 333 -4.37 -17.42 -12.44
CA CYS A 333 -3.11 -18.16 -12.35
C CYS A 333 -1.87 -17.36 -11.90
N THR A 334 -2.02 -16.10 -11.42
CA THR A 334 -0.89 -15.29 -10.94
C THR A 334 -0.15 -15.95 -9.78
N ALA A 335 -0.87 -16.59 -8.84
CA ALA A 335 -0.22 -17.32 -7.75
C ALA A 335 0.54 -18.55 -8.23
N ASP A 336 0.05 -19.23 -9.26
CA ASP A 336 0.73 -20.40 -9.85
C ASP A 336 2.01 -19.99 -10.57
N LEU A 337 1.98 -18.91 -11.34
CA LEU A 337 3.17 -18.29 -11.92
C LEU A 337 4.15 -17.84 -10.82
N GLY A 338 3.65 -17.24 -9.74
CA GLY A 338 4.46 -16.86 -8.59
C GLY A 338 5.19 -18.05 -7.97
N ARG A 339 4.55 -19.23 -7.83
CA ARG A 339 5.21 -20.45 -7.34
C ARG A 339 6.35 -20.91 -8.25
N GLN A 340 6.23 -20.72 -9.57
CA GLN A 340 7.32 -21.03 -10.50
C GLN A 340 8.50 -20.06 -10.32
N VAL A 341 8.23 -18.76 -10.09
CA VAL A 341 9.28 -17.72 -9.97
C VAL A 341 9.96 -17.75 -8.59
N PHE A 342 9.18 -17.85 -7.51
CA PHE A 342 9.72 -17.78 -6.13
C PHE A 342 10.21 -19.14 -5.60
N GLY A 343 10.09 -20.21 -6.40
CA GLY A 343 10.66 -21.52 -6.10
C GLY A 343 10.05 -22.19 -4.87
N SER A 344 10.85 -22.37 -3.81
CA SER A 344 10.42 -23.09 -2.59
C SER A 344 9.52 -22.26 -1.66
N LEU A 345 9.40 -20.96 -1.91
CA LEU A 345 8.55 -20.09 -1.07
C LEU A 345 7.06 -20.36 -1.37
N PRO A 346 6.21 -20.57 -0.36
CA PRO A 346 4.78 -20.66 -0.57
C PRO A 346 4.22 -19.32 -1.09
N VAL A 347 3.29 -19.38 -2.05
CA VAL A 347 2.68 -18.19 -2.66
C VAL A 347 1.16 -18.27 -2.56
N ARG A 348 0.54 -17.18 -2.10
CA ARG A 348 -0.90 -17.01 -2.08
C ARG A 348 -1.34 -15.62 -2.57
N ILE A 349 -2.59 -15.49 -2.93
CA ILE A 349 -3.22 -14.19 -3.17
C ILE A 349 -3.64 -13.58 -1.83
N GLY A 350 -3.28 -12.31 -1.62
CA GLY A 350 -3.68 -11.48 -0.49
C GLY A 350 -4.99 -10.78 -0.79
N ILE A 351 -6.02 -11.12 -0.04
CA ILE A 351 -7.35 -10.49 -0.10
C ILE A 351 -7.55 -9.74 1.22
N PRO A 352 -8.06 -8.49 1.22
CA PRO A 352 -8.30 -7.74 2.44
C PRO A 352 -9.14 -8.51 3.44
N THR A 353 -8.65 -8.61 4.68
CA THR A 353 -9.38 -9.22 5.80
C THR A 353 -10.34 -8.20 6.38
N LEU A 354 -11.62 -8.54 6.44
CA LEU A 354 -12.67 -7.66 6.95
C LEU A 354 -13.12 -8.03 8.37
N SER A 355 -12.28 -8.72 9.15
CA SER A 355 -12.60 -9.12 10.54
C SER A 355 -12.86 -7.95 11.48
N HIS A 356 -12.30 -6.77 11.18
CA HIS A 356 -12.51 -5.54 11.92
C HIS A 356 -13.70 -4.71 11.41
N PHE A 357 -14.42 -5.22 10.39
CA PHE A 357 -15.51 -4.51 9.78
C PHE A 357 -16.86 -5.17 10.10
N ALA A 358 -17.79 -4.35 10.58
CA ALA A 358 -19.18 -4.78 10.79
C ALA A 358 -19.93 -4.89 9.45
N THR A 359 -20.81 -5.86 9.33
CA THR A 359 -21.75 -5.95 8.20
C THR A 359 -22.74 -4.79 8.27
N GLY A 360 -22.79 -3.98 7.21
CA GLY A 360 -23.68 -2.84 7.12
C GLY A 360 -25.03 -3.21 6.51
N GLU A 361 -26.11 -2.76 7.13
CA GLU A 361 -27.49 -2.98 6.60
C GLU A 361 -27.78 -2.08 5.38
N ARG A 362 -27.19 -0.87 5.31
CA ARG A 362 -27.46 0.10 4.24
C ARG A 362 -26.94 -0.33 2.86
N HIS A 363 -25.78 -0.98 2.82
CA HIS A 363 -25.13 -1.38 1.55
C HIS A 363 -24.49 -2.77 1.68
N PRO A 364 -25.27 -3.84 1.69
CA PRO A 364 -24.75 -5.20 1.96
C PRO A 364 -23.72 -5.70 0.94
N GLY A 365 -23.71 -5.17 -0.28
CA GLY A 365 -22.74 -5.55 -1.33
C GLY A 365 -21.37 -4.85 -1.26
N ILE A 366 -21.21 -3.78 -0.45
CA ILE A 366 -19.95 -3.04 -0.38
C ILE A 366 -18.80 -3.93 0.09
N GLN A 367 -19.03 -4.71 1.13
CA GLN A 367 -17.97 -5.57 1.69
C GLN A 367 -17.46 -6.58 0.68
N GLU A 368 -18.32 -7.16 -0.12
CA GLU A 368 -17.93 -8.08 -1.18
C GLU A 368 -17.15 -7.36 -2.29
N SER A 369 -17.54 -6.14 -2.64
CA SER A 369 -16.86 -5.33 -3.64
C SER A 369 -15.43 -4.97 -3.23
N ILE A 370 -15.19 -4.62 -1.95
CA ILE A 370 -13.86 -4.25 -1.44
C ILE A 370 -13.01 -5.45 -1.02
N ARG A 371 -13.59 -6.66 -0.96
CA ARG A 371 -12.89 -7.90 -0.64
C ARG A 371 -12.16 -8.47 -1.85
N GLN A 372 -11.40 -7.62 -2.53
CA GLN A 372 -10.57 -7.96 -3.68
C GLN A 372 -9.15 -7.41 -3.48
N PRO A 373 -8.13 -8.06 -4.02
CA PRO A 373 -6.74 -7.60 -3.91
C PRO A 373 -6.57 -6.13 -4.33
N ALA A 374 -7.33 -5.69 -5.31
CA ALA A 374 -7.31 -4.33 -5.84
C ALA A 374 -7.71 -3.23 -4.84
N PHE A 375 -8.22 -3.56 -3.66
CA PHE A 375 -8.59 -2.63 -2.59
C PHE A 375 -7.70 -2.75 -1.36
N ALA A 376 -6.61 -3.53 -1.41
CA ALA A 376 -5.73 -3.79 -0.27
C ALA A 376 -5.23 -2.48 0.37
N THR A 377 -4.70 -1.56 -0.42
CA THR A 377 -4.22 -0.25 0.04
C THR A 377 -5.34 0.55 0.71
N ALA A 378 -6.47 0.72 0.05
CA ALA A 378 -7.58 1.53 0.56
C ALA A 378 -8.15 0.97 1.88
N VAL A 379 -8.30 -0.37 1.99
CA VAL A 379 -8.71 -1.03 3.24
C VAL A 379 -7.66 -0.84 4.33
N GLY A 380 -6.38 -0.98 3.99
CA GLY A 380 -5.28 -0.77 4.94
C GLY A 380 -5.23 0.66 5.47
N LEU A 381 -5.50 1.66 4.64
CA LEU A 381 -5.62 3.05 5.07
C LEU A 381 -6.76 3.25 6.08
N LEU A 382 -7.91 2.58 5.89
CA LEU A 382 -8.99 2.61 6.88
C LEU A 382 -8.56 1.99 8.21
N LEU A 383 -7.84 0.86 8.19
CA LEU A 383 -7.33 0.21 9.40
C LEU A 383 -6.34 1.10 10.15
N ILE A 384 -5.44 1.80 9.45
CA ILE A 384 -4.52 2.78 10.04
C ILE A 384 -5.31 3.91 10.70
N GLY A 385 -6.30 4.47 10.01
CA GLY A 385 -7.14 5.53 10.56
C GLY A 385 -7.93 5.11 11.81
N ALA A 386 -8.33 3.84 11.88
CA ALA A 386 -8.99 3.29 13.06
C ALA A 386 -8.03 3.14 14.26
N GLN A 387 -6.82 2.63 14.02
CA GLN A 387 -5.80 2.48 15.06
C GLN A 387 -5.40 3.84 15.65
N GLU A 388 -5.14 4.84 14.82
CA GLU A 388 -4.81 6.20 15.27
C GLU A 388 -5.94 6.80 16.12
N ARG A 389 -7.19 6.54 15.74
CA ARG A 389 -8.35 7.02 16.51
C ARG A 389 -8.50 6.35 17.86
N MET A 390 -8.24 5.04 17.98
CA MET A 390 -8.30 4.32 19.25
C MET A 390 -7.24 4.82 20.23
N LEU A 391 -6.07 5.21 19.74
CA LEU A 391 -4.99 5.76 20.55
C LEU A 391 -5.26 7.20 21.01
N HIS A 392 -6.10 7.95 20.27
CA HIS A 392 -6.36 9.38 20.52
C HIS A 392 -7.85 9.73 20.35
N PRO A 393 -8.75 9.21 21.22
CA PRO A 393 -10.20 9.36 21.06
C PRO A 393 -10.69 10.82 21.14
N ASP A 394 -9.97 11.68 21.86
CA ASP A 394 -10.34 13.09 22.08
C ASP A 394 -9.68 14.08 21.10
N GLU A 395 -8.71 13.63 20.33
CA GLU A 395 -7.97 14.46 19.38
C GLU A 395 -8.32 14.14 17.92
N ILE A 396 -9.58 14.36 17.54
CA ILE A 396 -9.95 14.46 16.13
C ILE A 396 -9.71 15.91 15.67
N ALA A 397 -8.51 16.41 15.92
CA ALA A 397 -7.95 17.47 15.10
C ALA A 397 -6.88 16.80 14.24
N PRO A 398 -7.08 16.75 12.91
CA PRO A 398 -6.10 16.21 12.00
C PRO A 398 -4.81 17.00 12.21
N LEU A 399 -3.71 16.38 12.43
CA LEU A 399 -2.42 17.05 12.48
C LEU A 399 -1.79 17.41 13.84
N LYS A 400 -2.41 17.25 15.01
CA LYS A 400 -1.66 17.62 16.23
C LYS A 400 -0.54 16.63 16.52
N LEU A 401 -0.74 15.33 16.38
CA LEU A 401 0.34 14.36 16.59
C LEU A 401 1.39 14.43 15.49
N TRP A 402 0.98 14.41 14.22
CA TRP A 402 1.93 14.60 13.12
C TRP A 402 2.56 16.01 13.13
N LYS A 403 1.79 17.07 13.43
CA LYS A 403 2.33 18.43 13.60
C LYS A 403 3.04 18.64 14.93
N MET A 404 2.71 17.93 16.00
CA MET A 404 3.54 17.91 17.23
C MET A 404 4.89 17.27 16.94
N PHE A 405 4.95 16.17 16.19
CA PHE A 405 6.21 15.61 15.69
C PHE A 405 6.99 16.61 14.83
N VAL A 406 6.33 17.24 13.85
CA VAL A 406 6.97 18.21 12.93
C VAL A 406 7.18 19.59 13.55
N GLN A 407 6.28 20.10 14.41
CA GLN A 407 6.43 21.43 15.05
C GLN A 407 7.35 21.42 16.26
N LYS A 408 7.37 20.35 17.07
CA LYS A 408 8.44 20.18 18.08
C LYS A 408 9.81 20.11 17.42
N PHE A 409 9.91 19.41 16.29
CA PHE A 409 11.12 19.35 15.47
C PHE A 409 11.52 20.75 14.94
N LYS A 410 10.58 21.52 14.35
CA LYS A 410 10.88 22.88 13.87
C LYS A 410 11.22 23.88 14.98
N ARG A 411 10.72 23.69 16.21
CA ARG A 411 11.09 24.54 17.36
C ARG A 411 12.49 24.24 17.91
N MET A 412 12.97 23.01 17.78
CA MET A 412 14.30 22.60 18.24
C MET A 412 15.44 23.10 17.32
N PHE A 413 15.14 23.39 16.03
CA PHE A 413 16.11 23.90 15.05
C PHE A 413 15.98 25.41 14.77
N ARG A 414 15.19 26.14 15.56
CA ARG A 414 15.11 27.63 15.52
C ARG A 414 15.74 28.29 16.75
N ARG A 415 16.85 27.74 17.25
CA ARG A 415 17.78 28.42 18.14
C ARG A 415 19.20 28.23 17.66
#